data_7ad32b82ef2a505f6be98ac6c0343ed5
#
_entry.id   7ad32b82ef2a505f6be98ac6c0343ed5
#
_cell.length_a   1.000
_cell.length_b   1.000
_cell.length_c   1.000
_cell.angle_alpha   90.00
_cell.angle_beta   90.00
_cell.angle_gamma   90.00
#
_symmetry.space_group_name_H-M   'P 1'
#
loop_
_entity.id
_entity.type
_entity.pdbx_description
1 polymer ?
#
loop_
_entity_poly.entity_id
_entity_poly.type
_entity_poly.pdbx_seq_one_letter_code
_entity_poly.pdbx_strand_id
1 'polypeptide(L)'
;KAAADRLVDPATRKDFALNDLVLIVPADSKAGVKDVQSLTGDSVKKIAIGNPDSVPAGRYAKDSLNSVKLWEKLQPKYILANSVRQALDYVSRGEVDAGFVYRTDALKAGDKVKIICNVEGHAPVLYPIAVGNTGKNHADGKKFIDFVVSKEGQDILHK
;
A
#
# COMPACT_ATOMS: atom_id res chain seq x y z
N LYS A 1 17.73 0.65 4.52
CA LYS A 1 18.04 1.17 5.86
C LYS A 1 18.64 0.06 6.74
N ALA A 2 17.91 -1.00 7.15
CA ALA A 2 18.42 -2.04 8.06
C ALA A 2 19.75 -2.71 7.60
N ALA A 3 19.93 -2.93 6.29
CA ALA A 3 21.19 -3.47 5.75
C ALA A 3 22.34 -2.44 5.83
N ALA A 4 22.08 -1.17 5.56
CA ALA A 4 23.06 -0.09 5.70
C ALA A 4 23.47 0.11 7.16
N ASP A 5 22.55 -0.08 8.10
CA ASP A 5 22.79 0.01 9.55
C ASP A 5 23.40 -1.29 10.12
N ARG A 6 23.76 -2.28 9.28
CA ARG A 6 24.29 -3.59 9.65
C ARG A 6 23.45 -4.40 10.64
N LEU A 7 22.13 -4.17 10.65
CA LEU A 7 21.19 -4.87 11.54
C LEU A 7 20.77 -6.23 11.00
N VAL A 8 20.93 -6.46 9.71
CA VAL A 8 20.58 -7.71 9.01
C VAL A 8 21.72 -8.18 8.11
N ASP A 9 21.78 -9.49 7.85
CA ASP A 9 22.69 -10.08 6.86
C ASP A 9 22.10 -9.86 5.45
N PRO A 10 22.68 -8.96 4.64
CA PRO A 10 22.16 -8.65 3.30
C PRO A 10 22.21 -9.84 2.34
N ALA A 11 23.10 -10.83 2.58
CA ALA A 11 23.19 -12.03 1.74
C ALA A 11 21.96 -12.94 1.90
N THR A 12 21.24 -12.81 3.02
CA THR A 12 20.01 -13.60 3.27
C THR A 12 18.74 -12.91 2.81
N ARG A 13 18.83 -11.67 2.29
CA ARG A 13 17.66 -10.91 1.86
C ARG A 13 16.94 -11.59 0.70
N LYS A 14 15.65 -11.81 0.87
CA LYS A 14 14.72 -12.28 -0.16
C LYS A 14 13.48 -11.37 -0.17
N ASP A 15 12.95 -11.09 -1.36
CA ASP A 15 11.62 -10.49 -1.50
C ASP A 15 10.62 -11.66 -1.54
N PHE A 16 9.74 -11.75 -0.56
CA PHE A 16 8.87 -12.91 -0.37
C PHE A 16 7.40 -12.65 -0.73
N ALA A 17 7.00 -11.40 -0.83
CA ALA A 17 5.64 -11.02 -1.21
C ALA A 17 5.63 -9.67 -1.93
N LEU A 18 4.59 -9.46 -2.71
CA LEU A 18 4.24 -8.23 -3.40
C LEU A 18 2.90 -7.72 -2.88
N ASN A 19 2.63 -6.45 -3.08
CA ASN A 19 1.31 -5.87 -2.89
C ASN A 19 1.05 -4.83 -3.98
N ASP A 20 -0.22 -4.48 -4.17
CA ASP A 20 -0.62 -3.40 -5.08
C ASP A 20 -1.15 -2.22 -4.27
N LEU A 21 -0.85 -1.02 -4.74
CA LEU A 21 -1.61 0.16 -4.35
C LEU A 21 -2.89 0.20 -5.20
N VAL A 22 -4.02 0.46 -4.57
CA VAL A 22 -5.32 0.55 -5.25
C VAL A 22 -6.04 1.84 -4.89
N LEU A 23 -6.81 2.34 -5.86
CA LEU A 23 -7.79 3.39 -5.64
C LEU A 23 -9.10 2.76 -5.22
N ILE A 24 -9.64 3.21 -4.09
CA ILE A 24 -10.91 2.75 -3.53
C ILE A 24 -11.90 3.89 -3.34
N VAL A 25 -13.17 3.53 -3.32
CA VAL A 25 -14.29 4.43 -2.97
C VAL A 25 -15.21 3.75 -1.95
N PRO A 26 -16.06 4.49 -1.22
CA PRO A 26 -17.13 3.91 -0.43
C PRO A 26 -18.02 2.97 -1.25
N ALA A 27 -18.56 1.92 -0.64
CA ALA A 27 -19.38 0.92 -1.34
C ALA A 27 -20.60 1.52 -2.03
N ASP A 28 -21.19 2.55 -1.47
CA ASP A 28 -22.37 3.26 -1.98
C ASP A 28 -22.03 4.55 -2.74
N SER A 29 -20.74 4.74 -3.07
CA SER A 29 -20.26 5.95 -3.74
C SER A 29 -21.00 6.25 -5.02
N LYS A 30 -21.46 7.50 -5.17
CA LYS A 30 -22.08 8.08 -6.37
C LYS A 30 -21.16 9.09 -7.07
N ALA A 31 -19.91 9.20 -6.65
CA ALA A 31 -18.96 10.19 -7.17
C ALA A 31 -18.50 9.92 -8.61
N GLY A 32 -18.84 8.75 -9.19
CA GLY A 32 -18.52 8.41 -10.58
C GLY A 32 -17.03 8.20 -10.84
N VAL A 33 -16.25 7.84 -9.81
CA VAL A 33 -14.81 7.56 -9.93
C VAL A 33 -14.60 6.28 -10.74
N LYS A 34 -13.81 6.36 -11.81
CA LYS A 34 -13.50 5.25 -12.72
C LYS A 34 -12.00 4.95 -12.80
N ASP A 35 -11.19 5.94 -12.54
CA ASP A 35 -9.72 5.91 -12.62
C ASP A 35 -9.13 7.07 -11.82
N VAL A 36 -7.80 7.19 -11.82
CA VAL A 36 -7.07 8.26 -11.11
C VAL A 36 -7.36 9.64 -11.71
N GLN A 37 -7.61 9.75 -13.02
CA GLN A 37 -7.91 11.02 -13.70
C GLN A 37 -9.26 11.58 -13.27
N SER A 38 -10.24 10.72 -13.06
CA SER A 38 -11.60 11.10 -12.62
C SER A 38 -11.63 11.76 -11.23
N LEU A 39 -10.56 11.64 -10.43
CA LEU A 39 -10.41 12.35 -9.16
C LEU A 39 -10.39 13.87 -9.31
N THR A 40 -10.10 14.38 -10.52
CA THR A 40 -10.13 15.82 -10.79
C THR A 40 -11.55 16.39 -10.91
N GLY A 41 -12.55 15.54 -11.08
CA GLY A 41 -13.96 15.94 -11.23
C GLY A 41 -14.51 16.62 -9.98
N ASP A 42 -15.55 17.44 -10.19
CA ASP A 42 -16.18 18.22 -9.12
C ASP A 42 -16.98 17.37 -8.12
N SER A 43 -17.35 16.15 -8.49
CA SER A 43 -18.01 15.19 -7.60
C SER A 43 -17.09 14.62 -6.52
N VAL A 44 -15.76 14.69 -6.73
CA VAL A 44 -14.76 14.26 -5.75
C VAL A 44 -14.26 15.48 -4.98
N LYS A 45 -14.56 15.58 -3.71
CA LYS A 45 -14.18 16.69 -2.83
C LYS A 45 -13.02 16.33 -1.90
N LYS A 46 -13.03 15.07 -1.40
CA LYS A 46 -12.07 14.60 -0.41
C LYS A 46 -11.45 13.27 -0.83
N ILE A 47 -10.13 13.17 -0.72
CA ILE A 47 -9.35 11.98 -1.07
C ILE A 47 -8.48 11.62 0.12
N ALA A 48 -8.68 10.46 0.71
CA ALA A 48 -7.82 9.96 1.78
C ALA A 48 -6.51 9.43 1.20
N ILE A 49 -5.40 9.90 1.73
CA ILE A 49 -4.05 9.49 1.36
C ILE A 49 -3.19 9.38 2.62
N GLY A 50 -2.38 8.33 2.74
CA GLY A 50 -1.38 8.28 3.80
C GLY A 50 -0.44 9.49 3.71
N ASN A 51 -0.05 10.08 4.84
CA ASN A 51 0.92 11.18 4.82
C ASN A 51 2.22 10.71 4.13
N PRO A 52 2.63 11.30 3.00
CA PRO A 52 3.80 10.85 2.23
C PRO A 52 5.11 10.88 3.02
N ASP A 53 5.22 11.75 4.04
CA ASP A 53 6.43 11.90 4.83
C ASP A 53 6.63 10.74 5.82
N SER A 54 5.55 10.08 6.24
CA SER A 54 5.58 9.05 7.29
C SER A 54 4.96 7.70 6.88
N VAL A 55 4.09 7.67 5.88
CA VAL A 55 3.32 6.47 5.47
C VAL A 55 3.79 5.99 4.09
N PRO A 56 4.33 4.76 3.96
CA PRO A 56 4.83 4.24 2.68
C PRO A 56 3.80 4.28 1.54
N ALA A 57 2.55 3.88 1.80
CA ALA A 57 1.48 3.93 0.79
C ALA A 57 1.22 5.36 0.29
N GLY A 58 1.38 6.36 1.15
CA GLY A 58 1.27 7.77 0.76
C GLY A 58 2.39 8.21 -0.18
N ARG A 59 3.63 7.71 0.01
CA ARG A 59 4.74 7.93 -0.94
C ARG A 59 4.44 7.32 -2.30
N TYR A 60 3.99 6.06 -2.33
CA TYR A 60 3.62 5.40 -3.58
C TYR A 60 2.48 6.14 -4.30
N ALA A 61 1.47 6.59 -3.57
CA ALA A 61 0.37 7.38 -4.13
C ALA A 61 0.88 8.73 -4.69
N LYS A 62 1.77 9.40 -3.97
CA LYS A 62 2.41 10.66 -4.43
C LYS A 62 3.21 10.42 -5.71
N ASP A 63 4.05 9.38 -5.75
CA ASP A 63 4.86 9.04 -6.92
C ASP A 63 3.97 8.75 -8.14
N SER A 64 2.92 7.94 -7.95
CA SER A 64 1.94 7.66 -9.00
C SER A 64 1.25 8.92 -9.51
N LEU A 65 0.73 9.75 -8.61
CA LEU A 65 0.04 10.99 -9.00
C LEU A 65 0.97 12.00 -9.67
N ASN A 66 2.25 12.03 -9.28
CA ASN A 66 3.28 12.83 -9.95
C ASN A 66 3.54 12.32 -11.37
N SER A 67 3.60 11.00 -11.58
CA SER A 67 3.86 10.39 -12.90
C SER A 67 2.82 10.82 -13.95
N VAL A 68 1.58 11.07 -13.50
CA VAL A 68 0.46 11.55 -14.33
C VAL A 68 0.15 13.05 -14.15
N LYS A 69 1.01 13.79 -13.44
CA LYS A 69 0.92 15.25 -13.20
C LYS A 69 -0.36 15.69 -12.48
N LEU A 70 -0.87 14.83 -11.59
CA LEU A 70 -2.09 15.12 -10.83
C LEU A 70 -1.85 15.48 -9.36
N TRP A 71 -0.64 15.24 -8.82
CA TRP A 71 -0.35 15.49 -7.41
C TRP A 71 -0.71 16.89 -6.96
N GLU A 72 -0.14 17.91 -7.61
CA GLU A 72 -0.38 19.32 -7.29
C GLU A 72 -1.85 19.72 -7.48
N LYS A 73 -2.47 19.24 -8.57
CA LYS A 73 -3.86 19.56 -8.90
C LYS A 73 -4.85 19.04 -7.86
N LEU A 74 -4.56 17.89 -7.28
CA LEU A 74 -5.43 17.24 -6.30
C LEU A 74 -5.12 17.65 -4.85
N GLN A 75 -4.05 18.41 -4.61
CA GLN A 75 -3.61 18.82 -3.27
C GLN A 75 -4.72 19.42 -2.40
N PRO A 76 -5.60 20.30 -2.91
CA PRO A 76 -6.69 20.87 -2.11
C PRO A 76 -7.73 19.85 -1.62
N LYS A 77 -7.74 18.64 -2.22
CA LYS A 77 -8.70 17.58 -1.88
C LYS A 77 -8.13 16.54 -0.89
N TYR A 78 -6.82 16.58 -0.57
CA TYR A 78 -6.21 15.56 0.26
C TYR A 78 -6.60 15.67 1.73
N ILE A 79 -6.98 14.52 2.29
CA ILE A 79 -7.09 14.27 3.71
C ILE A 79 -5.93 13.33 4.09
N LEU A 80 -4.93 13.88 4.78
CA LEU A 80 -3.74 13.13 5.16
C LEU A 80 -4.04 12.22 6.36
N ALA A 81 -3.78 10.93 6.19
CA ALA A 81 -3.93 9.92 7.22
C ALA A 81 -2.56 9.52 7.81
N ASN A 82 -2.53 9.21 9.09
CA ASN A 82 -1.32 8.76 9.79
C ASN A 82 -0.97 7.28 9.53
N SER A 83 -1.85 6.55 8.86
CA SER A 83 -1.63 5.16 8.43
C SER A 83 -2.56 4.80 7.27
N VAL A 84 -2.21 3.72 6.53
CA VAL A 84 -3.11 3.15 5.50
C VAL A 84 -4.46 2.72 6.10
N ARG A 85 -4.44 2.16 7.30
CA ARG A 85 -5.68 1.74 7.99
C ARG A 85 -6.60 2.93 8.26
N GLN A 86 -6.06 4.05 8.70
CA GLN A 86 -6.85 5.27 8.90
C GLN A 86 -7.43 5.80 7.58
N ALA A 87 -6.65 5.76 6.49
CA ALA A 87 -7.16 6.12 5.17
C ALA A 87 -8.32 5.21 4.74
N LEU A 88 -8.19 3.90 4.97
CA LEU A 88 -9.25 2.92 4.72
C LEU A 88 -10.51 3.20 5.57
N ASP A 89 -10.33 3.53 6.85
CA ASP A 89 -11.45 3.84 7.76
C ASP A 89 -12.25 5.05 7.27
N TYR A 90 -11.58 6.12 6.81
CA TYR A 90 -12.26 7.29 6.24
C TYR A 90 -13.11 6.92 5.02
N VAL A 91 -12.56 6.10 4.09
CA VAL A 91 -13.32 5.64 2.92
C VAL A 91 -14.48 4.74 3.34
N SER A 92 -14.23 3.76 4.22
CA SER A 92 -15.23 2.78 4.66
C SER A 92 -16.43 3.42 5.38
N ARG A 93 -16.23 4.60 5.96
CA ARG A 93 -17.29 5.38 6.65
C ARG A 93 -17.94 6.44 5.75
N GLY A 94 -17.49 6.57 4.50
CA GLY A 94 -18.00 7.62 3.59
C GLY A 94 -17.61 9.04 4.00
N GLU A 95 -16.56 9.21 4.82
CA GLU A 95 -16.06 10.53 5.26
C GLU A 95 -15.28 11.25 4.15
N VAL A 96 -14.85 10.48 3.14
CA VAL A 96 -14.17 10.91 1.92
C VAL A 96 -14.74 10.21 0.70
N ASP A 97 -14.52 10.77 -0.49
CA ASP A 97 -15.08 10.26 -1.75
C ASP A 97 -14.22 9.15 -2.37
N ALA A 98 -12.92 9.16 -2.08
CA ALA A 98 -11.97 8.16 -2.58
C ALA A 98 -10.75 8.05 -1.65
N GLY A 99 -9.92 7.02 -1.83
CA GLY A 99 -8.67 6.89 -1.09
C GLY A 99 -7.70 5.90 -1.73
N PHE A 100 -6.44 5.99 -1.32
CA PHE A 100 -5.35 5.12 -1.75
C PHE A 100 -4.94 4.20 -0.60
N VAL A 101 -5.05 2.89 -0.81
CA VAL A 101 -4.71 1.86 0.17
C VAL A 101 -4.04 0.67 -0.50
N TYR A 102 -3.50 -0.28 0.26
CA TYR A 102 -3.05 -1.54 -0.30
C TYR A 102 -4.23 -2.45 -0.65
N ARG A 103 -4.08 -3.25 -1.73
CA ARG A 103 -5.10 -4.21 -2.17
C ARG A 103 -5.52 -5.16 -1.04
N THR A 104 -4.57 -5.66 -0.25
CA THR A 104 -4.85 -6.55 0.87
C THR A 104 -5.73 -5.90 1.94
N ASP A 105 -5.55 -4.61 2.21
CA ASP A 105 -6.40 -3.87 3.15
C ASP A 105 -7.81 -3.66 2.58
N ALA A 106 -7.92 -3.34 1.28
CA ALA A 106 -9.20 -3.19 0.61
C ALA A 106 -10.00 -4.49 0.59
N LEU A 107 -9.35 -5.62 0.26
CA LEU A 107 -9.99 -6.95 0.28
C LEU A 107 -10.48 -7.33 1.69
N LYS A 108 -9.69 -7.03 2.72
CA LYS A 108 -10.07 -7.28 4.12
C LYS A 108 -11.26 -6.42 4.58
N ALA A 109 -11.44 -5.23 4.00
CA ALA A 109 -12.60 -4.37 4.28
C ALA A 109 -13.91 -4.93 3.69
N GLY A 110 -13.84 -5.86 2.72
CA GLY A 110 -14.99 -6.50 2.11
C GLY A 110 -15.94 -5.50 1.45
N ASP A 111 -17.23 -5.66 1.75
CA ASP A 111 -18.30 -4.88 1.12
C ASP A 111 -18.36 -3.40 1.54
N LYS A 112 -17.44 -2.93 2.40
CA LYS A 112 -17.44 -1.53 2.85
C LYS A 112 -16.86 -0.58 1.82
N VAL A 113 -16.02 -1.08 0.91
CA VAL A 113 -15.36 -0.30 -0.13
C VAL A 113 -15.39 -1.02 -1.47
N LYS A 114 -15.25 -0.26 -2.55
CA LYS A 114 -15.05 -0.79 -3.90
C LYS A 114 -13.67 -0.45 -4.39
N ILE A 115 -12.93 -1.45 -4.90
CA ILE A 115 -11.68 -1.23 -5.62
C ILE A 115 -12.04 -0.77 -7.03
N ILE A 116 -11.50 0.38 -7.42
CA ILE A 116 -11.72 0.98 -8.74
C ILE A 116 -10.65 0.50 -9.72
N CYS A 117 -9.38 0.66 -9.38
CA CYS A 117 -8.26 0.26 -10.22
C CYS A 117 -6.99 0.05 -9.40
N ASN A 118 -6.03 -0.66 -10.00
CA ASN A 118 -4.65 -0.62 -9.55
C ASN A 118 -4.06 0.76 -9.88
N VAL A 119 -3.19 1.22 -9.01
CA VAL A 119 -2.50 2.49 -9.14
C VAL A 119 -1.07 2.21 -9.61
N GLU A 120 -0.70 2.73 -10.77
CA GLU A 120 0.59 2.53 -11.41
C GLU A 120 1.48 3.78 -11.27
N GLY A 121 2.72 3.73 -11.79
CA GLY A 121 3.62 4.87 -11.81
C GLY A 121 4.40 5.08 -10.51
N HIS A 122 4.46 4.09 -9.67
CA HIS A 122 5.31 4.02 -8.48
C HIS A 122 6.22 2.78 -8.50
N ALA A 123 7.24 2.75 -7.63
CA ALA A 123 8.08 1.55 -7.46
C ALA A 123 7.25 0.36 -6.93
N PRO A 124 7.59 -0.89 -7.29
CA PRO A 124 6.89 -2.07 -6.79
C PRO A 124 6.85 -2.10 -5.26
N VAL A 125 5.70 -2.47 -4.70
CA VAL A 125 5.53 -2.68 -3.25
C VAL A 125 6.08 -4.05 -2.91
N LEU A 126 7.32 -4.08 -2.38
CA LEU A 126 8.05 -5.30 -2.04
C LEU A 126 8.06 -5.53 -0.53
N TYR A 127 7.87 -6.77 -0.13
CA TYR A 127 8.06 -7.22 1.25
C TYR A 127 9.35 -8.05 1.35
N PRO A 128 10.44 -7.44 1.82
CA PRO A 128 11.70 -8.16 2.02
C PRO A 128 11.75 -8.83 3.39
N ILE A 129 12.42 -9.99 3.45
CA ILE A 129 12.82 -10.69 4.66
C ILE A 129 14.33 -10.88 4.66
N ALA A 130 14.98 -10.82 5.82
CA ALA A 130 16.39 -11.08 6.00
C ALA A 130 16.67 -11.54 7.43
N VAL A 131 17.76 -12.26 7.65
CA VAL A 131 18.19 -12.69 8.98
C VAL A 131 18.85 -11.51 9.71
N GLY A 132 18.51 -11.32 11.00
CA GLY A 132 19.13 -10.31 11.86
C GLY A 132 20.54 -10.71 12.28
N ASN A 133 21.48 -9.76 12.27
CA ASN A 133 22.89 -9.99 12.62
C ASN A 133 23.13 -10.24 14.13
N THR A 134 22.22 -9.79 14.99
CA THR A 134 22.38 -9.89 16.46
C THR A 134 21.73 -11.13 17.06
N GLY A 135 21.03 -11.94 16.26
CA GLY A 135 20.33 -13.15 16.70
C GLY A 135 21.28 -14.33 16.93
N LYS A 136 21.01 -15.14 17.97
CA LYS A 136 21.76 -16.38 18.22
C LYS A 136 21.38 -17.53 17.29
N ASN A 137 20.20 -17.46 16.64
CA ASN A 137 19.60 -18.53 15.84
C ASN A 137 19.69 -18.22 14.33
N HIS A 138 20.86 -17.77 13.88
CA HIS A 138 21.06 -17.36 12.49
C HIS A 138 20.73 -18.48 11.48
N ALA A 139 21.11 -19.73 11.79
CA ALA A 139 20.84 -20.90 10.95
C ALA A 139 19.34 -21.19 10.82
N ASP A 140 18.57 -21.08 11.90
CA ASP A 140 17.13 -21.30 11.90
C ASP A 140 16.40 -20.13 11.21
N GLY A 141 16.92 -18.91 11.32
CA GLY A 141 16.45 -17.76 10.55
C GLY A 141 16.54 -17.99 9.04
N LYS A 142 17.65 -18.58 8.58
CA LYS A 142 17.80 -18.96 7.15
C LYS A 142 16.80 -20.03 6.74
N LYS A 143 16.63 -21.10 7.53
CA LYS A 143 15.64 -22.15 7.27
C LYS A 143 14.21 -21.58 7.19
N PHE A 144 13.87 -20.62 8.07
CA PHE A 144 12.58 -19.95 8.03
C PHE A 144 12.40 -19.14 6.74
N ILE A 145 13.40 -18.39 6.30
CA ILE A 145 13.35 -17.68 5.03
C ILE A 145 13.17 -18.65 3.86
N ASP A 146 13.93 -19.75 3.84
CA ASP A 146 13.83 -20.78 2.80
C ASP A 146 12.42 -21.39 2.76
N PHE A 147 11.81 -21.62 3.94
CA PHE A 147 10.41 -22.07 4.02
C PHE A 147 9.44 -21.00 3.47
N VAL A 148 9.57 -19.75 3.89
CA VAL A 148 8.68 -18.66 3.44
C VAL A 148 8.70 -18.50 1.91
N VAL A 149 9.86 -18.64 1.25
CA VAL A 149 9.97 -18.54 -0.21
C VAL A 149 9.72 -19.87 -0.95
N SER A 150 9.53 -20.96 -0.21
CA SER A 150 9.19 -22.27 -0.81
C SER A 150 7.75 -22.24 -1.36
N LYS A 151 7.45 -23.24 -2.22
CA LYS A 151 6.09 -23.39 -2.75
C LYS A 151 5.06 -23.51 -1.62
N GLU A 152 5.34 -24.29 -0.57
CA GLU A 152 4.43 -24.49 0.58
C GLU A 152 4.18 -23.16 1.32
N GLY A 153 5.26 -22.40 1.62
CA GLY A 153 5.15 -21.09 2.28
C GLY A 153 4.36 -20.09 1.43
N GLN A 154 4.60 -20.07 0.11
CA GLN A 154 3.88 -19.20 -0.81
C GLN A 154 2.40 -19.59 -0.96
N ASP A 155 2.07 -20.89 -0.98
CA ASP A 155 0.68 -21.37 -1.03
C ASP A 155 -0.11 -20.95 0.25
N ILE A 156 0.57 -20.78 1.40
CA ILE A 156 -0.04 -20.24 2.63
C ILE A 156 -0.30 -18.74 2.52
N LEU A 157 0.63 -17.98 1.95
CA LEU A 157 0.52 -16.52 1.81
C LEU A 157 -0.55 -16.10 0.78
N HIS A 158 -0.88 -16.98 -0.18
CA HIS A 158 -1.92 -16.73 -1.20
C HIS A 158 -3.35 -17.06 -0.76
N LYS A 159 -3.55 -17.62 0.44
CA LYS A 159 -4.87 -17.90 1.03
C LYS A 159 -5.46 -16.68 1.71
#